data_46bdac36bc4c9f22aa281c25bbb96d6a
#
_entry.id   46bdac36bc4c9f22aa281c25bbb96d6a
#
_cell.length_a   1.000
_cell.length_b   1.000
_cell.length_c   1.000
_cell.angle_alpha   90.00
_cell.angle_beta   90.00
_cell.angle_gamma   90.00
#
_symmetry.space_group_name_H-M   'P 1'
#
loop_
_entity.id
_entity.type
_entity.pdbx_description
1 polymer ?
#
loop_
_entity_poly.entity_id
_entity_poly.type
_entity_poly.pdbx_seq_one_letter_code
_entity_poly.pdbx_strand_id
1 'polypeptide(L)'
;MQLIAMKRNAKNMVSVNSSVKMLSTNINRSSPGPVASTGLSQFGGVHGNRAGISKMWRNKPLLRREGDKIFKTGLEAVQLLNSEAHRKDGASSEFLASWESLNSSLAVLFERMPKYAWVMKQLLEPERAITFRVAWIDDSGVSRVNRGFRFQYSSALGPYEGGTTFSADLNASLVKAAAFDSTFRNALSHQNLGGSFGGSDFDPYTKSETEIQRFCHSYMTELSKYIGSDIDLPGMGDGVGPQEIGYMYGQYKRFNPHCGQIGKGLLWGGCPVYLQAEGYGVVHFAKKMLEDRGSSLEGKKCLISGSHQTALAVAEKLLEFGAIPITFSDPSGHIYEPAGFDSAKLKTVQRIHQDRGARVGRYILASTSAKFNDPEDLYDIPCDLAFPCEGVKSVGEIQISKLAANGCQAIIEGHQQSMTNNAVKTAKKKGLLHGPYRATTVGSSLVNGISLANNPLQPGETLDNRIERSIIDVSGNKNKNIIEK
;
A
#
# COMPACT_ATOMS: atom_id res chain seq x y z
N MET A 1 -11.30 -8.86 12.51
CA MET A 1 -12.11 -7.67 12.87
C MET A 1 -12.67 -6.93 11.67
N GLN A 2 -11.97 -6.81 10.57
CA GLN A 2 -12.47 -6.31 9.28
C GLN A 2 -13.74 -7.02 8.78
N LEU A 3 -13.91 -8.24 9.15
CA LEU A 3 -15.01 -9.12 8.81
C LEU A 3 -16.31 -8.86 9.60
N ILE A 4 -16.22 -8.09 10.69
CA ILE A 4 -17.42 -7.68 11.47
C ILE A 4 -18.02 -6.41 10.87
N ALA A 5 -17.23 -5.52 10.28
CA ALA A 5 -17.74 -4.38 9.51
C ALA A 5 -18.49 -4.84 8.26
N MET A 6 -18.03 -5.90 7.60
CA MET A 6 -18.77 -6.55 6.51
C MET A 6 -20.11 -7.15 6.94
N LYS A 7 -20.29 -7.53 8.20
CA LYS A 7 -21.60 -8.04 8.69
C LYS A 7 -22.70 -6.99 8.73
N ARG A 8 -22.39 -5.72 8.97
CA ARG A 8 -23.39 -4.64 8.96
C ARG A 8 -23.86 -4.30 7.54
N ASN A 9 -22.95 -4.35 6.56
CA ASN A 9 -23.29 -4.06 5.17
C ASN A 9 -23.94 -5.26 4.45
N ALA A 10 -23.68 -6.50 4.85
CA ALA A 10 -24.33 -7.68 4.28
C ALA A 10 -25.84 -7.71 4.55
N LYS A 11 -26.31 -7.12 5.65
CA LYS A 11 -27.79 -7.00 5.89
C LYS A 11 -28.46 -6.03 4.92
N ASN A 12 -27.74 -4.99 4.46
CA ASN A 12 -28.27 -4.05 3.48
C ASN A 12 -28.21 -4.59 2.04
N MET A 13 -27.29 -5.49 1.73
CA MET A 13 -27.23 -6.15 0.42
C MET A 13 -28.35 -7.16 0.20
N VAL A 14 -28.93 -7.76 1.24
CA VAL A 14 -30.05 -8.67 1.11
C VAL A 14 -31.36 -7.92 0.74
N SER A 15 -31.46 -6.63 1.07
CA SER A 15 -32.67 -5.82 0.71
C SER A 15 -32.64 -5.36 -0.76
N VAL A 16 -31.47 -5.27 -1.39
CA VAL A 16 -31.34 -4.89 -2.82
C VAL A 16 -31.66 -6.06 -3.75
N ASN A 17 -31.42 -7.30 -3.33
CA ASN A 17 -31.74 -8.49 -4.14
C ASN A 17 -33.27 -8.80 -4.23
N SER A 18 -34.08 -8.25 -3.36
CA SER A 18 -35.53 -8.40 -3.45
C SER A 18 -36.15 -7.48 -4.51
N SER A 19 -35.53 -6.36 -4.82
CA SER A 19 -36.02 -5.41 -5.85
C SER A 19 -35.64 -5.82 -7.29
N VAL A 20 -34.57 -6.60 -7.46
CA VAL A 20 -34.15 -7.11 -8.80
C VAL A 20 -35.03 -8.30 -9.25
N LYS A 21 -35.68 -9.02 -8.35
CA LYS A 21 -36.58 -10.14 -8.71
C LYS A 21 -37.94 -9.71 -9.28
N MET A 22 -38.34 -8.45 -9.14
CA MET A 22 -39.61 -7.97 -9.70
C MET A 22 -39.55 -7.45 -11.13
N LEU A 23 -38.35 -7.35 -11.71
CA LEU A 23 -38.14 -6.84 -13.10
C LEU A 23 -37.92 -7.94 -14.15
N SER A 24 -37.92 -9.23 -13.76
CA SER A 24 -37.59 -10.34 -14.69
C SER A 24 -38.79 -11.14 -15.17
N THR A 25 -40.06 -10.72 -14.93
CA THR A 25 -41.26 -11.52 -15.26
C THR A 25 -42.08 -11.03 -16.46
N ASN A 26 -41.58 -10.08 -17.27
CA ASN A 26 -42.38 -9.62 -18.41
C ASN A 26 -41.53 -9.42 -19.70
N ILE A 27 -40.85 -10.44 -20.21
CA ILE A 27 -40.48 -10.53 -21.64
C ILE A 27 -40.41 -12.03 -22.00
N ASN A 28 -41.54 -12.57 -22.40
CA ASN A 28 -41.63 -13.78 -23.20
C ASN A 28 -42.61 -13.56 -24.33
N ARG A 29 -42.12 -13.45 -25.56
CA ARG A 29 -42.65 -14.03 -26.80
C ARG A 29 -42.08 -13.39 -28.05
N SER A 30 -41.15 -14.08 -28.68
CA SER A 30 -41.21 -14.39 -30.13
C SER A 30 -39.87 -14.98 -30.56
N SER A 31 -39.93 -16.22 -30.97
CA SER A 31 -38.84 -16.95 -31.64
C SER A 31 -38.76 -16.55 -33.12
N PRO A 32 -37.57 -16.43 -33.72
CA PRO A 32 -37.36 -16.82 -35.10
C PRO A 32 -36.43 -18.05 -35.22
N GLY A 33 -36.78 -18.84 -36.23
CA GLY A 33 -36.21 -20.16 -36.52
C GLY A 33 -34.77 -20.18 -37.02
N PRO A 34 -34.26 -21.36 -37.42
CA PRO A 34 -32.83 -21.67 -37.50
C PRO A 34 -32.17 -21.10 -38.74
N VAL A 35 -31.02 -20.46 -38.59
CA VAL A 35 -30.12 -20.07 -39.68
C VAL A 35 -28.94 -21.07 -39.70
N ALA A 36 -28.69 -21.57 -40.90
CA ALA A 36 -27.74 -22.61 -41.24
C ALA A 36 -26.28 -22.27 -40.88
N SER A 37 -25.60 -23.31 -40.43
CA SER A 37 -24.14 -23.39 -40.29
C SER A 37 -23.43 -23.33 -41.63
N THR A 38 -22.53 -22.39 -41.86
CA THR A 38 -21.46 -22.48 -42.82
C THR A 38 -20.11 -22.39 -42.10
N GLY A 39 -19.30 -23.37 -42.36
CA GLY A 39 -18.07 -23.67 -41.68
C GLY A 39 -16.92 -22.66 -41.90
N LEU A 40 -16.09 -22.65 -40.91
CA LEU A 40 -14.67 -22.29 -40.99
C LEU A 40 -13.88 -23.24 -40.07
N SER A 41 -13.53 -24.37 -40.63
CA SER A 41 -12.42 -25.22 -40.13
C SER A 41 -11.12 -24.68 -40.70
N GLN A 42 -10.16 -24.44 -39.87
CA GLN A 42 -8.70 -24.62 -40.03
C GLN A 42 -7.92 -23.52 -39.29
N PHE A 43 -7.56 -23.80 -38.06
CA PHE A 43 -6.24 -23.44 -37.53
C PHE A 43 -5.76 -24.60 -36.64
N GLY A 44 -4.61 -25.15 -37.04
CA GLY A 44 -4.01 -26.34 -36.50
C GLY A 44 -3.68 -26.28 -35.03
N GLY A 45 -3.91 -27.38 -34.36
CA GLY A 45 -3.68 -27.56 -32.95
C GLY A 45 -2.20 -27.66 -32.59
N VAL A 46 -1.85 -26.99 -31.51
CA VAL A 46 -0.71 -27.37 -30.68
C VAL A 46 -1.31 -28.11 -29.47
N HIS A 47 -1.24 -29.43 -29.51
CA HIS A 47 -1.58 -30.27 -28.36
C HIS A 47 -0.46 -30.22 -27.33
N GLY A 48 -0.57 -29.34 -26.37
CA GLY A 48 0.19 -29.37 -25.11
C GLY A 48 -0.70 -29.90 -24.00
N ASN A 49 -0.22 -30.88 -23.26
CA ASN A 49 -0.88 -31.60 -22.16
C ASN A 49 -1.50 -30.61 -21.10
N ARG A 50 -2.74 -30.20 -21.32
CA ARG A 50 -3.55 -29.41 -20.36
C ARG A 50 -4.43 -30.27 -19.46
N ALA A 51 -4.23 -31.57 -19.38
CA ALA A 51 -5.19 -32.50 -18.80
C ALA A 51 -5.12 -32.66 -17.26
N GLY A 52 -4.06 -32.22 -16.60
CA GLY A 52 -3.87 -32.53 -15.16
C GLY A 52 -4.53 -31.54 -14.18
N ILE A 53 -4.42 -30.24 -14.45
CA ILE A 53 -4.76 -29.19 -13.44
C ILE A 53 -6.20 -28.66 -13.60
N SER A 54 -6.79 -28.75 -14.80
CA SER A 54 -8.10 -28.15 -15.08
C SER A 54 -9.29 -28.92 -14.49
N LYS A 55 -9.15 -30.22 -14.20
CA LYS A 55 -10.25 -31.04 -13.66
C LYS A 55 -10.50 -30.81 -12.17
N MET A 56 -9.48 -30.39 -11.41
CA MET A 56 -9.58 -30.25 -9.95
C MET A 56 -10.41 -29.01 -9.53
N TRP A 57 -10.46 -27.97 -10.38
CA TRP A 57 -11.09 -26.69 -10.05
C TRP A 57 -12.42 -26.43 -10.75
N ARG A 58 -12.69 -27.06 -11.90
CA ARG A 58 -13.92 -26.79 -12.66
C ARG A 58 -15.20 -27.22 -11.98
N ASN A 59 -15.12 -28.18 -11.06
CA ASN A 59 -16.30 -28.82 -10.48
C ASN A 59 -16.44 -28.72 -8.96
N LYS A 60 -15.54 -28.00 -8.25
CA LYS A 60 -15.63 -27.87 -6.79
C LYS A 60 -15.47 -26.40 -6.39
N PRO A 61 -16.56 -25.65 -6.14
CA PRO A 61 -16.44 -24.34 -5.53
C PRO A 61 -15.79 -24.48 -4.15
N LEU A 62 -14.93 -23.52 -3.76
CA LEU A 62 -14.27 -23.48 -2.44
C LEU A 62 -15.27 -23.57 -1.29
N LEU A 63 -16.51 -23.15 -1.55
CA LEU A 63 -17.66 -23.34 -0.67
C LEU A 63 -18.87 -23.69 -1.53
N ARG A 64 -19.63 -24.72 -1.15
CA ARG A 64 -20.90 -25.09 -1.78
C ARG A 64 -22.07 -24.29 -1.19
N ARG A 65 -22.08 -24.10 0.12
CA ARG A 65 -23.03 -23.31 0.90
C ARG A 65 -22.31 -22.62 2.04
N GLU A 66 -22.97 -21.66 2.70
CA GLU A 66 -22.43 -21.09 3.94
C GLU A 66 -22.25 -22.20 4.98
N GLY A 67 -20.98 -22.52 5.32
CA GLY A 67 -20.62 -23.60 6.26
C GLY A 67 -20.01 -24.86 5.64
N ASP A 68 -20.18 -25.14 4.34
CA ASP A 68 -19.57 -26.31 3.70
C ASP A 68 -18.07 -26.08 3.46
N LYS A 69 -17.23 -26.95 4.01
CA LYS A 69 -15.77 -26.93 3.77
C LYS A 69 -15.40 -27.85 2.61
N ILE A 70 -14.64 -27.34 1.64
CA ILE A 70 -13.97 -28.18 0.64
C ILE A 70 -12.56 -28.57 1.06
N PHE A 71 -11.99 -27.81 2.01
CA PHE A 71 -10.69 -28.05 2.61
C PHE A 71 -10.86 -28.52 4.06
N LYS A 72 -9.92 -29.34 4.52
CA LYS A 72 -9.94 -29.92 5.88
C LYS A 72 -9.28 -28.97 6.89
N THR A 73 -8.23 -28.28 6.48
CA THR A 73 -7.45 -27.36 7.31
C THR A 73 -7.33 -25.99 6.68
N GLY A 74 -7.09 -24.97 7.50
CA GLY A 74 -6.83 -23.61 7.00
C GLY A 74 -5.59 -23.54 6.11
N LEU A 75 -4.58 -24.37 6.33
CA LEU A 75 -3.38 -24.47 5.49
C LEU A 75 -3.73 -25.02 4.09
N GLU A 76 -4.61 -26.01 4.00
CA GLU A 76 -5.09 -26.51 2.71
C GLU A 76 -5.82 -25.41 1.92
N ALA A 77 -6.64 -24.58 2.59
CA ALA A 77 -7.29 -23.43 1.97
C ALA A 77 -6.26 -22.43 1.42
N VAL A 78 -5.20 -22.12 2.17
CA VAL A 78 -4.10 -21.26 1.73
C VAL A 78 -3.42 -21.83 0.49
N GLN A 79 -3.09 -23.13 0.48
CA GLN A 79 -2.46 -23.78 -0.67
C GLN A 79 -3.35 -23.75 -1.92
N LEU A 80 -4.64 -23.98 -1.76
CA LEU A 80 -5.61 -23.92 -2.84
C LEU A 80 -5.70 -22.52 -3.44
N LEU A 81 -5.77 -21.49 -2.60
CA LEU A 81 -5.84 -20.09 -3.03
C LEU A 81 -4.53 -19.64 -3.70
N ASN A 82 -3.38 -20.05 -3.17
CA ASN A 82 -2.08 -19.76 -3.80
C ASN A 82 -1.96 -20.45 -5.17
N SER A 83 -2.38 -21.71 -5.29
CA SER A 83 -2.38 -22.41 -6.58
C SER A 83 -3.25 -21.71 -7.62
N GLU A 84 -4.41 -21.17 -7.22
CA GLU A 84 -5.28 -20.39 -8.11
C GLU A 84 -4.62 -19.06 -8.52
N ALA A 85 -3.96 -18.37 -7.59
CA ALA A 85 -3.21 -17.14 -7.86
C ALA A 85 -2.09 -17.39 -8.86
N HIS A 86 -1.25 -18.39 -8.63
CA HIS A 86 -0.18 -18.75 -9.58
C HIS A 86 -0.71 -19.16 -10.97
N ARG A 87 -1.85 -19.83 -11.02
CA ARG A 87 -2.48 -20.20 -12.30
C ARG A 87 -2.91 -18.98 -13.12
N LYS A 88 -3.39 -17.92 -12.45
CA LYS A 88 -3.90 -16.72 -13.12
C LYS A 88 -2.82 -15.69 -13.38
N ASP A 89 -1.98 -15.45 -12.41
CA ASP A 89 -1.00 -14.37 -12.36
C ASP A 89 0.45 -14.87 -12.28
N GLY A 90 0.76 -16.02 -12.87
CA GLY A 90 2.08 -16.65 -12.77
C GLY A 90 3.27 -15.77 -13.20
N ALA A 91 3.03 -14.77 -14.04
CA ALA A 91 4.04 -13.80 -14.48
C ALA A 91 4.14 -12.57 -13.54
N SER A 92 3.25 -12.43 -12.55
CA SER A 92 3.16 -11.25 -11.66
C SER A 92 3.83 -11.54 -10.32
N SER A 93 5.17 -11.60 -10.30
CA SER A 93 5.98 -12.01 -9.13
C SER A 93 5.75 -11.14 -7.90
N GLU A 94 5.61 -9.82 -8.07
CA GLU A 94 5.43 -8.85 -7.00
C GLU A 94 4.04 -9.00 -6.37
N PHE A 95 3.01 -9.15 -7.22
CA PHE A 95 1.65 -9.40 -6.76
C PHE A 95 1.55 -10.72 -5.99
N LEU A 96 2.13 -11.80 -6.54
CA LEU A 96 2.13 -13.11 -5.88
C LEU A 96 2.82 -13.06 -4.51
N ALA A 97 3.94 -12.34 -4.39
CA ALA A 97 4.62 -12.18 -3.12
C ALA A 97 3.75 -11.48 -2.05
N SER A 98 3.04 -10.40 -2.44
CA SER A 98 2.10 -9.71 -1.55
C SER A 98 0.91 -10.60 -1.18
N TRP A 99 0.33 -11.27 -2.17
CA TRP A 99 -0.77 -12.22 -2.00
C TRP A 99 -0.42 -13.33 -1.00
N GLU A 100 0.71 -14.02 -1.20
CA GLU A 100 1.13 -15.13 -0.38
C GLU A 100 1.45 -14.71 1.07
N SER A 101 2.05 -13.53 1.23
CA SER A 101 2.34 -12.94 2.53
C SER A 101 1.06 -12.80 3.36
N LEU A 102 0.03 -12.19 2.78
CA LEU A 102 -1.24 -12.00 3.45
C LEU A 102 -1.99 -13.32 3.65
N ASN A 103 -2.15 -14.10 2.57
CA ASN A 103 -2.94 -15.32 2.56
C ASN A 103 -2.43 -16.35 3.58
N SER A 104 -1.10 -16.46 3.73
CA SER A 104 -0.46 -17.33 4.73
C SER A 104 -0.84 -16.96 6.16
N SER A 105 -1.06 -15.67 6.45
CA SER A 105 -1.46 -15.21 7.78
C SER A 105 -2.92 -15.52 8.12
N LEU A 106 -3.75 -15.85 7.12
CA LEU A 106 -5.18 -16.09 7.28
C LEU A 106 -5.56 -17.55 7.49
N ALA A 107 -4.59 -18.49 7.54
CA ALA A 107 -4.84 -19.92 7.70
C ALA A 107 -5.78 -20.23 8.88
N VAL A 108 -5.50 -19.66 10.07
CA VAL A 108 -6.32 -19.85 11.28
C VAL A 108 -7.75 -19.28 11.09
N LEU A 109 -7.87 -18.18 10.37
CA LEU A 109 -9.17 -17.58 10.06
C LEU A 109 -10.00 -18.50 9.15
N PHE A 110 -9.39 -19.07 8.12
CA PHE A 110 -10.07 -19.98 7.18
C PHE A 110 -10.54 -21.27 7.87
N GLU A 111 -9.76 -21.72 8.85
CA GLU A 111 -10.15 -22.90 9.65
C GLU A 111 -11.37 -22.63 10.53
N ARG A 112 -11.39 -21.48 11.21
CA ARG A 112 -12.50 -21.06 12.07
C ARG A 112 -13.73 -20.61 11.29
N MET A 113 -13.53 -19.93 10.18
CA MET A 113 -14.57 -19.29 9.36
C MET A 113 -14.31 -19.49 7.86
N PRO A 114 -14.65 -20.68 7.31
CA PRO A 114 -14.33 -21.06 5.92
C PRO A 114 -14.84 -20.11 4.85
N LYS A 115 -15.92 -19.37 5.11
CA LYS A 115 -16.48 -18.40 4.17
C LYS A 115 -15.49 -17.31 3.75
N TYR A 116 -14.49 -17.01 4.55
CA TYR A 116 -13.49 -16.01 4.23
C TYR A 116 -12.48 -16.47 3.18
N ALA A 117 -12.31 -17.78 2.99
CA ALA A 117 -11.56 -18.28 1.85
C ALA A 117 -12.24 -17.92 0.52
N TRP A 118 -13.57 -17.91 0.49
CA TRP A 118 -14.33 -17.46 -0.69
C TRP A 118 -14.16 -15.93 -0.93
N VAL A 119 -14.20 -15.13 0.14
CA VAL A 119 -13.95 -13.69 0.03
C VAL A 119 -12.54 -13.43 -0.53
N MET A 120 -11.52 -14.13 -0.01
CA MET A 120 -10.16 -14.03 -0.53
C MET A 120 -10.07 -14.46 -2.00
N LYS A 121 -10.81 -15.48 -2.41
CA LYS A 121 -10.85 -15.87 -3.82
C LYS A 121 -11.41 -14.76 -4.72
N GLN A 122 -12.39 -14.00 -4.27
CA GLN A 122 -12.89 -12.82 -5.01
C GLN A 122 -11.84 -11.71 -5.08
N LEU A 123 -11.15 -11.45 -3.96
CA LEU A 123 -10.09 -10.46 -3.88
C LEU A 123 -8.79 -10.86 -4.61
N LEU A 124 -8.77 -11.97 -5.33
CA LEU A 124 -7.68 -12.29 -6.25
C LEU A 124 -7.69 -11.38 -7.49
N GLU A 125 -8.86 -10.88 -7.85
CA GLU A 125 -9.02 -9.99 -9.00
C GLU A 125 -9.40 -8.58 -8.56
N PRO A 126 -8.79 -7.54 -9.15
CA PRO A 126 -9.25 -6.16 -8.99
C PRO A 126 -10.61 -5.98 -9.69
N GLU A 127 -11.42 -5.04 -9.21
CA GLU A 127 -12.67 -4.69 -9.87
C GLU A 127 -12.42 -4.09 -11.26
N ARG A 128 -11.33 -3.30 -11.41
CA ARG A 128 -10.90 -2.72 -12.69
C ARG A 128 -9.39 -2.60 -12.75
N ALA A 129 -8.81 -2.91 -13.91
CA ALA A 129 -7.42 -2.64 -14.27
C ALA A 129 -7.40 -1.74 -15.50
N ILE A 130 -6.88 -0.52 -15.36
CA ILE A 130 -6.85 0.48 -16.41
C ILE A 130 -5.39 0.71 -16.79
N THR A 131 -5.07 0.50 -18.05
CA THR A 131 -3.77 0.82 -18.64
C THR A 131 -4.00 1.77 -19.80
N PHE A 132 -3.23 2.85 -19.85
CA PHE A 132 -3.38 3.88 -20.88
C PHE A 132 -2.02 4.40 -21.34
N ARG A 133 -2.00 4.97 -22.55
CA ARG A 133 -0.82 5.60 -23.13
C ARG A 133 -0.74 7.05 -22.69
N VAL A 134 0.46 7.47 -22.23
CA VAL A 134 0.78 8.85 -21.87
C VAL A 134 1.78 9.37 -22.89
N ALA A 135 1.32 10.22 -23.82
CA ALA A 135 2.17 10.87 -24.82
C ALA A 135 2.49 12.30 -24.39
N TRP A 136 3.76 12.66 -24.41
CA TRP A 136 4.23 13.99 -24.00
C TRP A 136 5.44 14.42 -24.82
N ILE A 137 5.84 15.69 -24.73
CA ILE A 137 6.95 16.25 -25.49
C ILE A 137 8.06 16.65 -24.53
N ASP A 138 9.29 16.19 -24.77
CA ASP A 138 10.47 16.56 -23.99
C ASP A 138 10.96 17.98 -24.32
N ASP A 139 11.99 18.45 -23.62
CA ASP A 139 12.55 19.78 -23.83
C ASP A 139 13.25 19.96 -25.19
N SER A 140 13.59 18.85 -25.85
CA SER A 140 14.13 18.82 -27.20
C SER A 140 13.05 18.87 -28.30
N GLY A 141 11.76 18.90 -27.93
CA GLY A 141 10.64 18.83 -28.87
C GLY A 141 10.32 17.43 -29.38
N VAL A 142 10.94 16.38 -28.82
CA VAL A 142 10.73 14.99 -29.24
C VAL A 142 9.51 14.41 -28.50
N SER A 143 8.63 13.74 -29.24
CA SER A 143 7.49 13.03 -28.66
C SER A 143 7.97 11.77 -27.92
N ARG A 144 7.58 11.65 -26.67
CA ARG A 144 7.83 10.51 -25.76
C ARG A 144 6.51 9.83 -25.41
N VAL A 145 6.60 8.55 -25.10
CA VAL A 145 5.43 7.73 -24.72
C VAL A 145 5.78 6.87 -23.52
N ASN A 146 4.96 6.99 -22.50
CA ASN A 146 5.00 6.14 -21.30
C ASN A 146 3.67 5.40 -21.12
N ARG A 147 3.67 4.38 -20.26
CA ARG A 147 2.47 3.67 -19.84
C ARG A 147 1.95 4.23 -18.54
N GLY A 148 0.67 4.55 -18.49
CA GLY A 148 -0.05 4.88 -17.27
C GLY A 148 -0.86 3.67 -16.78
N PHE A 149 -0.96 3.52 -15.48
CA PHE A 149 -1.69 2.44 -14.80
C PHE A 149 -2.59 3.02 -13.72
N ARG A 150 -3.80 2.46 -13.56
CA ARG A 150 -4.64 2.62 -12.37
C ARG A 150 -5.42 1.34 -12.13
N PHE A 151 -5.17 0.69 -11.00
CA PHE A 151 -5.90 -0.48 -10.54
C PHE A 151 -6.87 -0.07 -9.45
N GLN A 152 -8.17 -0.13 -9.75
CA GLN A 152 -9.27 0.05 -8.81
C GLN A 152 -9.61 -1.34 -8.25
N TYR A 153 -9.09 -1.62 -7.04
CA TYR A 153 -9.04 -2.99 -6.56
C TYR A 153 -10.34 -3.43 -5.90
N SER A 154 -10.84 -2.65 -4.95
CA SER A 154 -12.10 -2.95 -4.28
C SER A 154 -12.77 -1.68 -3.77
N SER A 155 -14.05 -1.49 -4.11
CA SER A 155 -14.92 -0.40 -3.65
C SER A 155 -15.88 -0.84 -2.54
N ALA A 156 -15.71 -2.05 -1.99
CA ALA A 156 -16.65 -2.63 -1.01
C ALA A 156 -16.84 -1.78 0.26
N LEU A 157 -15.87 -0.95 0.62
CA LEU A 157 -15.92 -0.09 1.81
C LEU A 157 -16.19 1.38 1.48
N GLY A 158 -16.04 1.81 0.23
CA GLY A 158 -16.22 3.20 -0.20
C GLY A 158 -15.45 3.50 -1.48
N PRO A 159 -15.29 4.79 -1.83
CA PRO A 159 -14.54 5.19 -3.01
C PRO A 159 -13.11 4.63 -2.95
N TYR A 160 -12.56 4.29 -4.11
CA TYR A 160 -11.18 3.81 -4.19
C TYR A 160 -10.23 4.89 -3.70
N GLU A 161 -9.21 4.51 -2.95
CA GLU A 161 -8.14 5.40 -2.50
C GLU A 161 -6.80 4.68 -2.59
N GLY A 162 -5.78 5.39 -3.06
CA GLY A 162 -4.42 4.88 -3.09
C GLY A 162 -3.45 5.77 -3.83
N GLY A 163 -2.16 5.53 -3.60
CA GLY A 163 -1.06 6.32 -4.13
C GLY A 163 -0.93 6.30 -5.64
N THR A 164 -0.07 7.19 -6.12
CA THR A 164 0.39 7.26 -7.51
C THR A 164 1.91 7.33 -7.49
N THR A 165 2.59 6.44 -8.20
CA THR A 165 4.06 6.35 -8.24
C THR A 165 4.57 6.59 -9.65
N PHE A 166 5.63 7.40 -9.79
CA PHE A 166 6.38 7.56 -11.03
C PHE A 166 7.78 6.99 -10.86
N SER A 167 8.05 5.89 -11.55
CA SER A 167 9.34 5.19 -11.50
C SER A 167 9.58 4.42 -12.78
N ALA A 168 10.80 4.46 -13.30
CA ALA A 168 11.18 3.73 -14.52
C ALA A 168 10.84 2.23 -14.48
N ASP A 169 10.91 1.63 -13.30
CA ASP A 169 10.70 0.19 -13.09
C ASP A 169 9.23 -0.17 -12.82
N LEU A 170 8.31 0.82 -12.79
CA LEU A 170 6.92 0.56 -12.48
C LEU A 170 6.26 -0.30 -13.57
N ASN A 171 5.63 -1.37 -13.14
CA ASN A 171 4.93 -2.30 -14.01
C ASN A 171 3.54 -2.68 -13.44
N ALA A 172 2.74 -3.35 -14.26
CA ALA A 172 1.38 -3.74 -13.88
C ALA A 172 1.32 -4.66 -12.64
N SER A 173 2.34 -5.52 -12.43
CA SER A 173 2.42 -6.42 -11.29
C SER A 173 2.64 -5.66 -9.97
N LEU A 174 3.56 -4.67 -9.97
CA LEU A 174 3.80 -3.79 -8.83
C LEU A 174 2.55 -2.98 -8.49
N VAL A 175 1.89 -2.40 -9.51
CA VAL A 175 0.66 -1.62 -9.31
C VAL A 175 -0.47 -2.50 -8.77
N LYS A 176 -0.64 -3.73 -9.29
CA LYS A 176 -1.62 -4.69 -8.78
C LYS A 176 -1.35 -5.05 -7.31
N ALA A 177 -0.08 -5.31 -6.96
CA ALA A 177 0.34 -5.59 -5.59
C ALA A 177 0.02 -4.41 -4.65
N ALA A 178 0.38 -3.19 -5.05
CA ALA A 178 0.15 -1.99 -4.26
C ALA A 178 -1.34 -1.68 -4.07
N ALA A 179 -2.17 -1.88 -5.10
CA ALA A 179 -3.61 -1.71 -5.01
C ALA A 179 -4.28 -2.75 -4.11
N PHE A 180 -3.81 -4.00 -4.16
CA PHE A 180 -4.22 -5.06 -3.25
C PHE A 180 -3.89 -4.71 -1.80
N ASP A 181 -2.67 -4.28 -1.52
CA ASP A 181 -2.23 -3.88 -0.19
C ASP A 181 -2.99 -2.65 0.33
N SER A 182 -3.26 -1.66 -0.53
CA SER A 182 -4.06 -0.48 -0.18
C SER A 182 -5.47 -0.86 0.26
N THR A 183 -6.08 -1.89 -0.34
CA THR A 183 -7.40 -2.38 0.06
C THR A 183 -7.43 -2.82 1.54
N PHE A 184 -6.40 -3.54 1.98
CA PHE A 184 -6.31 -4.01 3.37
C PHE A 184 -5.88 -2.89 4.32
N ARG A 185 -4.93 -2.04 3.92
CA ARG A 185 -4.51 -0.87 4.69
C ARG A 185 -5.70 0.06 4.97
N ASN A 186 -6.46 0.42 3.93
CA ASN A 186 -7.62 1.30 4.04
C ASN A 186 -8.72 0.69 4.91
N ALA A 187 -8.93 -0.62 4.78
CA ALA A 187 -9.88 -1.32 5.63
C ALA A 187 -9.44 -1.35 7.11
N LEU A 188 -8.12 -1.40 7.43
CA LEU A 188 -7.61 -1.29 8.80
C LEU A 188 -7.78 0.11 9.39
N SER A 189 -7.84 1.15 8.56
CA SER A 189 -8.05 2.52 9.03
C SER A 189 -9.44 2.77 9.61
N HIS A 190 -10.38 1.83 9.46
CA HIS A 190 -11.80 2.01 9.81
C HIS A 190 -12.49 3.19 9.11
N GLN A 191 -11.88 3.73 8.07
CA GLN A 191 -12.50 4.72 7.21
C GLN A 191 -13.29 4.03 6.09
N ASN A 192 -14.30 4.72 5.56
CA ASN A 192 -15.08 4.21 4.44
C ASN A 192 -14.33 4.44 3.12
N LEU A 193 -13.20 3.75 2.95
CA LEU A 193 -12.33 3.84 1.79
C LEU A 193 -12.11 2.46 1.18
N GLY A 194 -12.26 2.40 -0.13
CA GLY A 194 -11.83 1.28 -0.96
C GLY A 194 -10.33 1.29 -1.22
N GLY A 195 -9.83 0.39 -2.03
CA GLY A 195 -8.40 0.29 -2.35
C GLY A 195 -8.12 0.49 -3.83
N SER A 196 -7.10 1.27 -4.15
CA SER A 196 -6.54 1.44 -5.49
C SER A 196 -5.06 1.75 -5.43
N PHE A 197 -4.41 1.73 -6.58
CA PHE A 197 -3.06 2.25 -6.79
C PHE A 197 -2.84 2.54 -8.27
N GLY A 198 -1.92 3.48 -8.57
CA GLY A 198 -1.60 3.81 -9.95
C GLY A 198 -0.20 4.34 -10.13
N GLY A 199 0.09 4.80 -11.34
CA GLY A 199 1.37 5.41 -11.66
C GLY A 199 1.78 5.24 -13.11
N SER A 200 3.06 5.45 -13.37
CA SER A 200 3.65 5.36 -14.71
C SER A 200 5.11 4.91 -14.65
N ASP A 201 5.57 4.29 -15.74
CA ASP A 201 6.99 4.00 -16.01
C ASP A 201 7.81 5.24 -16.39
N PHE A 202 7.41 6.40 -15.91
CA PHE A 202 8.09 7.69 -16.07
C PHE A 202 9.06 7.93 -14.90
N ASP A 203 10.32 8.26 -15.19
CA ASP A 203 11.31 8.62 -14.19
C ASP A 203 11.37 10.15 -14.02
N PRO A 204 10.86 10.73 -12.92
CA PRO A 204 10.86 12.17 -12.71
C PRO A 204 12.23 12.73 -12.30
N TYR A 205 13.15 11.90 -11.81
CA TYR A 205 14.43 12.36 -11.27
C TYR A 205 15.42 12.82 -12.35
N THR A 206 15.22 12.36 -13.58
CA THR A 206 16.08 12.71 -14.73
C THR A 206 15.46 13.79 -15.63
N LYS A 207 14.34 14.38 -15.23
CA LYS A 207 13.56 15.31 -16.06
C LYS A 207 13.56 16.72 -15.51
N SER A 208 13.41 17.70 -16.41
CA SER A 208 13.19 19.09 -16.03
C SER A 208 11.79 19.27 -15.41
N GLU A 209 11.61 20.34 -14.64
CA GLU A 209 10.33 20.68 -14.05
C GLU A 209 9.22 20.86 -15.11
N THR A 210 9.56 21.47 -16.25
CA THR A 210 8.65 21.66 -17.36
C THR A 210 8.28 20.37 -18.08
N GLU A 211 9.19 19.41 -18.16
CA GLU A 211 8.93 18.06 -18.66
C GLU A 211 7.96 17.32 -17.73
N ILE A 212 8.20 17.37 -16.43
CA ILE A 212 7.33 16.77 -15.42
C ILE A 212 5.93 17.37 -15.49
N GLN A 213 5.81 18.68 -15.60
CA GLN A 213 4.53 19.35 -15.74
C GLN A 213 3.77 18.87 -16.97
N ARG A 214 4.43 18.82 -18.15
CA ARG A 214 3.81 18.32 -19.39
C ARG A 214 3.38 16.86 -19.27
N PHE A 215 4.23 16.04 -18.66
CA PHE A 215 3.91 14.64 -18.38
C PHE A 215 2.68 14.52 -17.46
N CYS A 216 2.66 15.21 -16.32
CA CYS A 216 1.53 15.21 -15.38
C CYS A 216 0.22 15.64 -16.03
N HIS A 217 0.26 16.67 -16.91
CA HIS A 217 -0.92 17.09 -17.65
C HIS A 217 -1.42 16.00 -18.60
N SER A 218 -0.53 15.35 -19.34
CA SER A 218 -0.89 14.25 -20.24
C SER A 218 -1.42 13.04 -19.49
N TYR A 219 -0.75 12.64 -18.40
CA TYR A 219 -1.17 11.55 -17.53
C TYR A 219 -2.58 11.79 -16.96
N MET A 220 -2.83 12.98 -16.43
CA MET A 220 -4.12 13.33 -15.87
C MET A 220 -5.22 13.46 -16.93
N THR A 221 -4.90 13.86 -18.15
CA THR A 221 -5.88 13.90 -19.26
C THR A 221 -6.52 12.54 -19.48
N GLU A 222 -5.73 11.47 -19.42
CA GLU A 222 -6.25 10.11 -19.56
C GLU A 222 -6.91 9.60 -18.28
N LEU A 223 -6.27 9.81 -17.11
CA LEU A 223 -6.76 9.33 -15.83
C LEU A 223 -8.08 10.00 -15.41
N SER A 224 -8.30 11.27 -15.75
CA SER A 224 -9.48 12.06 -15.35
C SER A 224 -10.83 11.41 -15.69
N LYS A 225 -10.85 10.51 -16.67
CA LYS A 225 -12.04 9.79 -17.12
C LYS A 225 -12.54 8.74 -16.10
N TYR A 226 -11.71 8.35 -15.15
CA TYR A 226 -11.92 7.21 -14.26
C TYR A 226 -11.90 7.57 -12.78
N ILE A 227 -11.63 8.83 -12.44
CA ILE A 227 -11.45 9.29 -11.06
C ILE A 227 -12.48 10.35 -10.67
N GLY A 228 -12.65 10.59 -9.40
CA GLY A 228 -13.55 11.59 -8.84
C GLY A 228 -13.71 11.42 -7.34
N SER A 229 -14.27 12.44 -6.65
CA SER A 229 -14.41 12.46 -5.19
C SER A 229 -15.15 11.25 -4.62
N ASP A 230 -16.14 10.74 -5.37
CA ASP A 230 -16.98 9.63 -4.95
C ASP A 230 -16.63 8.31 -5.68
N ILE A 231 -15.59 8.33 -6.52
CA ILE A 231 -15.18 7.19 -7.35
C ILE A 231 -13.79 6.72 -6.92
N ASP A 232 -12.77 7.54 -7.15
CA ASP A 232 -11.36 7.18 -6.95
C ASP A 232 -10.51 8.41 -6.64
N LEU A 233 -9.67 8.32 -5.63
CA LEU A 233 -8.86 9.39 -5.06
C LEU A 233 -7.38 9.05 -5.18
N PRO A 234 -6.71 9.47 -6.27
CA PRO A 234 -5.28 9.32 -6.39
C PRO A 234 -4.53 10.13 -5.32
N GLY A 235 -3.67 9.47 -4.56
CA GLY A 235 -2.77 10.08 -3.57
C GLY A 235 -1.35 10.25 -4.09
N MET A 236 -0.48 10.79 -3.22
CA MET A 236 0.97 10.85 -3.42
C MET A 236 1.61 9.46 -3.33
N GLY A 237 2.84 9.35 -3.84
CA GLY A 237 3.67 8.15 -3.78
C GLY A 237 5.09 8.47 -4.23
N ASP A 238 5.91 7.47 -4.43
CA ASP A 238 7.27 7.64 -4.87
C ASP A 238 7.33 8.36 -6.23
N GLY A 239 8.16 9.41 -6.34
CA GLY A 239 8.25 10.24 -7.52
C GLY A 239 7.05 11.15 -7.79
N VAL A 240 6.04 11.16 -6.90
CA VAL A 240 4.85 12.00 -6.95
C VAL A 240 4.65 12.70 -5.61
N GLY A 241 5.13 13.92 -5.53
CA GLY A 241 5.00 14.79 -4.36
C GLY A 241 3.89 15.84 -4.53
N PRO A 242 3.88 16.86 -3.63
CA PRO A 242 2.91 17.95 -3.68
C PRO A 242 2.89 18.72 -4.99
N GLN A 243 4.04 18.86 -5.65
CA GLN A 243 4.20 19.59 -6.91
C GLN A 243 3.54 18.84 -8.06
N GLU A 244 3.81 17.55 -8.21
CA GLU A 244 3.21 16.69 -9.23
C GLU A 244 1.70 16.60 -9.04
N ILE A 245 1.23 16.45 -7.81
CA ILE A 245 -0.21 16.51 -7.48
C ILE A 245 -0.81 17.85 -7.88
N GLY A 246 -0.09 18.95 -7.67
CA GLY A 246 -0.52 20.29 -8.09
C GLY A 246 -0.73 20.39 -9.61
N TYR A 247 0.22 19.88 -10.40
CA TYR A 247 0.10 19.84 -11.87
C TYR A 247 -1.07 18.96 -12.33
N MET A 248 -1.21 17.77 -11.74
CA MET A 248 -2.32 16.87 -12.02
C MET A 248 -3.67 17.46 -11.63
N TYR A 249 -3.76 18.08 -10.46
CA TYR A 249 -4.97 18.74 -9.97
C TYR A 249 -5.38 19.90 -10.87
N GLY A 250 -4.42 20.77 -11.29
CA GLY A 250 -4.67 21.86 -12.21
C GLY A 250 -5.25 21.38 -13.55
N GLN A 251 -4.73 20.28 -14.09
CA GLN A 251 -5.26 19.69 -15.32
C GLN A 251 -6.63 19.05 -15.11
N TYR A 252 -6.85 18.36 -13.99
CA TYR A 252 -8.15 17.77 -13.66
C TYR A 252 -9.25 18.83 -13.56
N LYS A 253 -8.96 19.99 -12.95
CA LYS A 253 -9.89 21.11 -12.82
C LYS A 253 -10.33 21.71 -14.16
N ARG A 254 -9.53 21.57 -15.21
CA ARG A 254 -9.92 22.03 -16.57
C ARG A 254 -11.07 21.19 -17.14
N PHE A 255 -11.11 19.88 -16.81
CA PHE A 255 -12.17 18.98 -17.26
C PHE A 255 -13.36 18.94 -16.30
N ASN A 256 -13.10 19.13 -15.01
CA ASN A 256 -14.08 18.99 -13.92
C ASN A 256 -14.07 20.22 -13.01
N PRO A 257 -14.56 21.39 -13.43
CA PRO A 257 -14.42 22.66 -12.72
C PRO A 257 -15.12 22.66 -11.34
N HIS A 258 -16.18 21.89 -11.17
CA HIS A 258 -16.96 21.80 -9.93
C HIS A 258 -16.51 20.68 -8.98
N CYS A 259 -15.48 19.95 -9.35
CA CYS A 259 -15.04 18.82 -8.57
C CYS A 259 -14.18 19.25 -7.37
N GLY A 260 -14.41 18.66 -6.23
CA GLY A 260 -13.66 18.90 -4.99
C GLY A 260 -12.34 18.22 -5.01
N GLN A 261 -11.87 17.26 -4.59
CA GLN A 261 -10.58 16.86 -4.08
C GLN A 261 -9.93 15.70 -4.84
N ILE A 262 -8.67 15.91 -5.22
CA ILE A 262 -7.74 14.85 -5.61
C ILE A 262 -6.45 15.09 -4.83
N GLY A 263 -5.89 14.06 -4.18
CA GLY A 263 -4.61 14.02 -3.46
C GLY A 263 -4.23 15.34 -2.74
N LYS A 264 -3.90 15.32 -1.44
CA LYS A 264 -4.18 16.54 -0.69
C LYS A 264 -3.05 17.03 0.19
N GLY A 265 -2.25 17.93 -0.35
CA GLY A 265 -1.60 18.93 0.50
C GLY A 265 -2.55 20.07 0.89
N LEU A 266 -2.23 20.83 1.93
CA LEU A 266 -3.03 21.95 2.45
C LEU A 266 -3.43 22.96 1.35
N LEU A 267 -2.53 23.28 0.42
CA LEU A 267 -2.74 24.20 -0.69
C LEU A 267 -3.88 23.78 -1.64
N TRP A 268 -4.22 22.52 -1.68
CA TRP A 268 -5.25 21.95 -2.54
C TRP A 268 -6.52 21.56 -1.79
N GLY A 269 -6.72 22.13 -0.61
CA GLY A 269 -7.87 21.84 0.26
C GLY A 269 -7.76 20.56 1.07
N GLY A 270 -6.53 20.08 1.29
CA GLY A 270 -6.23 18.90 2.09
C GLY A 270 -5.86 19.22 3.54
N CYS A 271 -5.26 18.22 4.20
CA CYS A 271 -4.89 18.26 5.60
C CYS A 271 -3.44 18.75 5.80
N PRO A 272 -3.15 19.58 6.83
CA PRO A 272 -1.79 20.06 7.11
C PRO A 272 -0.75 18.97 7.36
N VAL A 273 -1.13 17.86 8.01
CA VAL A 273 -0.23 16.76 8.37
C VAL A 273 -0.27 15.60 7.36
N TYR A 274 -0.81 15.83 6.16
CA TYR A 274 -0.93 14.78 5.15
C TYR A 274 0.41 14.11 4.81
N LEU A 275 1.47 14.93 4.68
CA LEU A 275 2.81 14.45 4.33
C LEU A 275 3.46 13.63 5.45
N GLN A 276 3.14 13.94 6.70
CA GLN A 276 3.70 13.28 7.88
C GLN A 276 2.88 12.08 8.34
N ALA A 277 1.61 12.00 7.93
CA ALA A 277 0.62 11.08 8.49
C ALA A 277 1.05 9.61 8.45
N GLU A 278 1.68 9.18 7.37
CA GLU A 278 2.16 7.80 7.24
C GLU A 278 3.25 7.49 8.26
N GLY A 279 4.30 8.33 8.33
CA GLY A 279 5.40 8.15 9.28
C GLY A 279 4.95 8.29 10.74
N TYR A 280 4.04 9.21 11.03
CA TYR A 280 3.45 9.34 12.37
C TYR A 280 2.70 8.07 12.75
N GLY A 281 1.93 7.50 11.83
CA GLY A 281 1.24 6.22 12.02
C GLY A 281 2.19 5.08 12.39
N VAL A 282 3.32 4.98 11.70
CA VAL A 282 4.37 3.98 11.98
C VAL A 282 4.87 4.09 13.43
N VAL A 283 5.15 5.31 13.90
CA VAL A 283 5.69 5.53 15.25
C VAL A 283 4.64 5.29 16.34
N HIS A 284 3.39 5.73 16.12
CA HIS A 284 2.30 5.44 17.05
C HIS A 284 2.04 3.94 17.18
N PHE A 285 2.11 3.19 16.07
CA PHE A 285 2.01 1.74 16.10
C PHE A 285 3.16 1.11 16.91
N ALA A 286 4.41 1.57 16.69
CA ALA A 286 5.57 1.13 17.44
C ALA A 286 5.42 1.41 18.94
N LYS A 287 4.99 2.63 19.31
CA LYS A 287 4.70 3.04 20.69
C LYS A 287 3.73 2.05 21.35
N LYS A 288 2.59 1.80 20.69
CA LYS A 288 1.58 0.89 21.24
C LYS A 288 2.08 -0.54 21.38
N MET A 289 2.83 -1.03 20.38
CA MET A 289 3.41 -2.37 20.41
C MET A 289 4.40 -2.54 21.56
N LEU A 290 5.19 -1.52 21.89
CA LEU A 290 6.12 -1.52 23.03
C LEU A 290 5.38 -1.41 24.37
N GLU A 291 4.37 -0.54 24.48
CA GLU A 291 3.54 -0.40 25.68
C GLU A 291 2.87 -1.73 26.07
N ASP A 292 2.38 -2.50 25.09
CA ASP A 292 1.78 -3.83 25.33
C ASP A 292 2.80 -4.85 25.87
N ARG A 293 4.10 -4.54 25.77
CA ARG A 293 5.21 -5.32 26.35
C ARG A 293 5.81 -4.66 27.59
N GLY A 294 5.19 -3.60 28.12
CA GLY A 294 5.68 -2.85 29.28
C GLY A 294 6.97 -2.06 29.03
N SER A 295 7.23 -1.70 27.75
CA SER A 295 8.38 -0.89 27.30
C SER A 295 7.93 0.44 26.73
N SER A 296 8.86 1.39 26.53
CA SER A 296 8.58 2.69 25.94
C SER A 296 9.57 3.00 24.80
N LEU A 297 9.27 4.07 24.03
CA LEU A 297 10.17 4.62 23.02
C LEU A 297 11.30 5.46 23.60
N GLU A 298 11.12 6.01 24.81
CA GLU A 298 12.04 6.94 25.44
C GLU A 298 13.46 6.35 25.57
N GLY A 299 14.45 7.10 25.10
CA GLY A 299 15.86 6.71 25.11
C GLY A 299 16.27 5.61 24.14
N LYS A 300 15.34 5.03 23.37
CA LYS A 300 15.65 3.95 22.41
C LYS A 300 16.39 4.47 21.19
N LYS A 301 17.46 3.80 20.82
CA LYS A 301 18.19 4.05 19.56
C LYS A 301 17.44 3.43 18.40
N CYS A 302 17.08 4.28 17.44
CA CYS A 302 16.23 3.92 16.31
C CYS A 302 17.01 4.00 15.00
N LEU A 303 17.22 2.86 14.35
CA LEU A 303 17.76 2.77 13.00
C LEU A 303 16.64 3.04 11.99
N ILE A 304 16.84 4.02 11.10
CA ILE A 304 15.89 4.34 10.03
C ILE A 304 16.59 4.11 8.69
N SER A 305 16.01 3.30 7.80
CA SER A 305 16.45 3.23 6.41
C SER A 305 15.57 4.13 5.54
N GLY A 306 16.16 4.66 4.46
CA GLY A 306 15.53 5.69 3.63
C GLY A 306 15.78 7.11 4.14
N SER A 307 15.49 8.09 3.29
CA SER A 307 15.60 9.53 3.59
C SER A 307 14.45 10.35 3.01
N HIS A 308 13.44 9.67 2.47
CA HIS A 308 12.26 10.32 1.91
C HIS A 308 11.25 10.74 2.99
N GLN A 309 10.13 11.34 2.57
CA GLN A 309 9.15 11.98 3.45
C GLN A 309 8.69 11.11 4.63
N THR A 310 8.44 9.81 4.41
CA THR A 310 8.01 8.90 5.49
C THR A 310 9.12 8.71 6.53
N ALA A 311 10.37 8.49 6.09
CA ALA A 311 11.53 8.34 6.99
C ALA A 311 11.76 9.59 7.85
N LEU A 312 11.64 10.78 7.25
CA LEU A 312 11.76 12.07 7.93
C LEU A 312 10.64 12.26 8.97
N ALA A 313 9.40 11.91 8.62
CA ALA A 313 8.26 11.97 9.53
C ALA A 313 8.37 10.96 10.68
N VAL A 314 8.90 9.76 10.42
CA VAL A 314 9.22 8.77 11.47
C VAL A 314 10.23 9.37 12.45
N ALA A 315 11.33 9.96 11.95
CA ALA A 315 12.34 10.56 12.82
C ALA A 315 11.79 11.73 13.64
N GLU A 316 10.97 12.59 13.03
CA GLU A 316 10.33 13.73 13.72
C GLU A 316 9.46 13.25 14.89
N LYS A 317 8.61 12.26 14.67
CA LYS A 317 7.71 11.73 15.70
C LYS A 317 8.45 10.90 16.76
N LEU A 318 9.54 10.20 16.40
CA LEU A 318 10.41 9.51 17.35
C LEU A 318 11.06 10.50 18.33
N LEU A 319 11.56 11.64 17.81
CA LEU A 319 12.13 12.70 18.66
C LEU A 319 11.10 13.27 19.65
N GLU A 320 9.86 13.43 19.21
CA GLU A 320 8.77 13.91 20.08
C GLU A 320 8.50 12.95 21.25
N PHE A 321 8.65 11.63 21.02
CA PHE A 321 8.52 10.62 22.09
C PHE A 321 9.82 10.29 22.83
N GLY A 322 10.86 11.12 22.68
CA GLY A 322 12.14 10.97 23.38
C GLY A 322 13.03 9.82 22.88
N ALA A 323 12.73 9.25 21.71
CA ALA A 323 13.59 8.27 21.06
C ALA A 323 14.74 8.95 20.29
N ILE A 324 15.76 8.20 19.94
CA ILE A 324 17.01 8.69 19.36
C ILE A 324 17.18 8.10 17.95
N PRO A 325 16.71 8.80 16.89
CA PRO A 325 17.04 8.42 15.50
C PRO A 325 18.56 8.52 15.27
N ILE A 326 19.15 7.47 14.67
CA ILE A 326 20.62 7.41 14.52
C ILE A 326 21.10 7.32 13.06
N THR A 327 20.21 6.99 12.11
CA THR A 327 20.59 6.78 10.70
C THR A 327 19.57 7.34 9.73
N PHE A 328 20.01 7.69 8.53
CA PHE A 328 19.22 7.81 7.30
C PHE A 328 20.02 7.22 6.14
N SER A 329 19.36 6.67 5.13
CA SER A 329 20.02 6.06 3.96
C SER A 329 19.39 6.48 2.63
N ASP A 330 20.13 6.31 1.57
CA ASP A 330 19.68 6.32 0.18
C ASP A 330 20.51 5.31 -0.64
N PRO A 331 20.27 5.12 -1.93
CA PRO A 331 21.06 4.17 -2.74
C PRO A 331 22.56 4.46 -2.80
N SER A 332 23.04 5.66 -2.41
CA SER A 332 24.46 6.00 -2.38
C SER A 332 25.19 5.58 -1.11
N GLY A 333 24.43 5.33 -0.04
CA GLY A 333 25.00 4.98 1.28
C GLY A 333 24.10 5.41 2.43
N HIS A 334 24.65 5.39 3.64
CA HIS A 334 23.94 5.86 4.82
C HIS A 334 24.77 6.78 5.69
N ILE A 335 24.10 7.73 6.33
CA ILE A 335 24.65 8.57 7.38
C ILE A 335 24.35 7.96 8.75
N TYR A 336 25.36 7.93 9.60
CA TYR A 336 25.25 7.49 10.98
C TYR A 336 25.68 8.61 11.92
N GLU A 337 24.79 9.01 12.82
CA GLU A 337 25.04 10.01 13.85
C GLU A 337 25.09 9.30 15.21
N PRO A 338 26.27 9.07 15.81
CA PRO A 338 26.39 8.30 17.05
C PRO A 338 25.65 8.86 18.24
N ALA A 339 25.55 10.20 18.32
CA ALA A 339 24.80 10.92 19.36
C ALA A 339 23.30 11.05 19.04
N GLY A 340 22.88 10.59 17.88
CA GLY A 340 21.53 10.75 17.36
C GLY A 340 21.30 12.09 16.66
N PHE A 341 20.23 12.11 15.88
CA PHE A 341 19.69 13.33 15.27
C PHE A 341 18.84 14.08 16.27
N ASP A 342 19.06 15.38 16.39
CA ASP A 342 18.17 16.33 17.06
C ASP A 342 17.29 17.08 16.02
N SER A 343 16.40 17.95 16.48
CA SER A 343 15.52 18.73 15.60
C SER A 343 16.27 19.63 14.61
N ALA A 344 17.46 20.14 14.96
CA ALA A 344 18.26 21.00 14.08
C ALA A 344 18.92 20.17 12.98
N LYS A 345 19.51 19.03 13.36
CA LYS A 345 20.11 18.06 12.43
C LYS A 345 19.05 17.49 11.48
N LEU A 346 17.87 17.14 11.98
CA LEU A 346 16.76 16.66 11.16
C LEU A 346 16.33 17.68 10.10
N LYS A 347 16.22 18.97 10.45
CA LYS A 347 15.93 20.04 9.49
C LYS A 347 16.97 20.12 8.36
N THR A 348 18.22 19.79 8.65
CA THR A 348 19.27 19.74 7.61
C THR A 348 19.03 18.58 6.64
N VAL A 349 18.69 17.39 7.14
CA VAL A 349 18.33 16.25 6.29
C VAL A 349 17.08 16.56 5.45
N GLN A 350 16.06 17.22 6.04
CA GLN A 350 14.86 17.67 5.33
C GLN A 350 15.17 18.62 4.17
N ARG A 351 16.10 19.58 4.36
CA ARG A 351 16.54 20.48 3.27
C ARG A 351 17.24 19.72 2.16
N ILE A 352 18.11 18.76 2.50
CA ILE A 352 18.79 17.92 1.50
C ILE A 352 17.75 17.13 0.69
N HIS A 353 16.73 16.59 1.35
CA HIS A 353 15.66 15.85 0.66
C HIS A 353 14.83 16.75 -0.29
N GLN A 354 14.65 18.04 0.04
CA GLN A 354 13.94 18.99 -0.82
C GLN A 354 14.72 19.33 -2.10
N ASP A 355 16.03 19.23 -2.07
CA ASP A 355 16.89 19.44 -3.26
C ASP A 355 16.79 18.20 -4.16
N ARG A 356 16.08 18.31 -5.27
CA ARG A 356 15.89 17.20 -6.22
C ARG A 356 17.24 16.64 -6.70
N GLY A 357 17.45 15.33 -6.52
CA GLY A 357 18.68 14.63 -6.88
C GLY A 357 19.83 14.74 -5.86
N ALA A 358 19.67 15.50 -4.76
CA ALA A 358 20.65 15.50 -3.70
C ALA A 358 20.72 14.15 -2.98
N ARG A 359 21.91 13.74 -2.59
CA ARG A 359 22.18 12.50 -1.86
C ARG A 359 22.32 12.76 -0.37
N VAL A 360 21.91 11.79 0.46
CA VAL A 360 21.94 11.90 1.92
C VAL A 360 23.36 12.14 2.46
N GLY A 361 24.39 11.62 1.77
CA GLY A 361 25.81 11.83 2.10
C GLY A 361 26.23 13.32 2.14
N ARG A 362 25.50 14.24 1.48
CA ARG A 362 25.73 15.69 1.57
C ARG A 362 25.63 16.21 3.01
N TYR A 363 24.93 15.49 3.89
CA TYR A 363 24.81 15.85 5.31
C TYR A 363 26.16 15.92 6.04
N ILE A 364 27.18 15.18 5.62
CA ILE A 364 28.53 15.19 6.21
C ILE A 364 29.13 16.59 6.21
N LEU A 365 28.78 17.42 5.23
CA LEU A 365 29.28 18.81 5.16
C LEU A 365 28.70 19.70 6.29
N ALA A 366 27.61 19.27 6.93
CA ALA A 366 26.93 20.01 7.97
C ALA A 366 27.13 19.42 9.37
N SER A 367 27.79 18.27 9.51
CA SER A 367 28.03 17.60 10.79
C SER A 367 29.50 17.19 10.94
N THR A 368 30.08 17.43 12.12
CA THR A 368 31.44 17.00 12.46
C THR A 368 31.51 15.62 13.10
N SER A 369 30.35 15.07 13.53
CA SER A 369 30.24 13.79 14.24
C SER A 369 29.67 12.66 13.39
N ALA A 370 28.98 13.00 12.31
CA ALA A 370 28.38 12.03 11.41
C ALA A 370 29.41 11.24 10.61
N LYS A 371 29.09 9.99 10.34
CA LYS A 371 29.84 9.11 9.45
C LYS A 371 29.00 8.76 8.24
N PHE A 372 29.63 8.69 7.07
CA PHE A 372 29.01 8.17 5.86
C PHE A 372 29.64 6.82 5.53
N ASN A 373 28.81 5.81 5.34
CA ASN A 373 29.25 4.45 5.08
C ASN A 373 28.46 3.85 3.90
N ASP A 374 28.91 2.70 3.44
CA ASP A 374 28.29 1.97 2.34
C ASP A 374 26.87 1.48 2.69
N PRO A 375 25.98 1.34 1.71
CA PRO A 375 24.59 0.93 1.94
C PRO A 375 24.46 -0.42 2.66
N GLU A 376 25.37 -1.36 2.39
CA GLU A 376 25.34 -2.74 2.90
C GLU A 376 25.58 -2.85 4.41
N ASP A 377 26.25 -1.84 5.00
CA ASP A 377 26.66 -1.84 6.41
C ASP A 377 25.59 -1.22 7.35
N LEU A 378 24.50 -0.70 6.78
CA LEU A 378 23.47 -0.02 7.56
C LEU A 378 22.97 -0.88 8.73
N TYR A 379 22.68 -2.14 8.48
CA TYR A 379 22.09 -3.05 9.47
C TYR A 379 23.13 -3.69 10.41
N ASP A 380 24.42 -3.32 10.28
CA ASP A 380 25.48 -3.67 11.24
C ASP A 380 25.52 -2.70 12.43
N ILE A 381 24.82 -1.58 12.34
CA ILE A 381 24.76 -0.56 13.39
C ILE A 381 23.88 -1.07 14.57
N PRO A 382 24.39 -1.08 15.81
CA PRO A 382 23.63 -1.46 16.98
C PRO A 382 22.44 -0.50 17.23
N CYS A 383 21.23 -1.06 17.37
CA CYS A 383 20.02 -0.29 17.62
C CYS A 383 19.03 -1.09 18.46
N ASP A 384 18.11 -0.42 19.15
CA ASP A 384 17.00 -1.02 19.87
C ASP A 384 15.82 -1.35 18.94
N LEU A 385 15.55 -0.45 18.01
CA LEU A 385 14.43 -0.54 17.07
C LEU A 385 14.90 -0.25 15.65
N ALA A 386 14.34 -0.95 14.67
CA ALA A 386 14.59 -0.70 13.25
C ALA A 386 13.31 -0.30 12.51
N PHE A 387 13.41 0.77 11.73
CA PHE A 387 12.33 1.33 10.91
C PHE A 387 12.73 1.30 9.43
N PRO A 388 12.52 0.17 8.74
CA PRO A 388 12.77 0.11 7.30
C PRO A 388 11.70 0.93 6.56
N CYS A 389 12.11 2.13 6.12
CA CYS A 389 11.31 3.04 5.31
C CYS A 389 11.76 3.10 3.84
N GLU A 390 12.78 2.36 3.48
CA GLU A 390 13.30 2.22 2.12
C GLU A 390 12.51 1.17 1.33
N GLY A 391 12.60 1.23 0.02
CA GLY A 391 11.88 0.48 -1.00
C GLY A 391 11.52 -0.97 -0.75
N VAL A 392 10.79 -1.53 -1.68
CA VAL A 392 10.25 -2.91 -1.61
C VAL A 392 11.37 -3.94 -1.45
N LYS A 393 11.24 -4.85 -0.45
CA LYS A 393 12.15 -5.98 -0.17
C LYS A 393 13.60 -5.58 0.13
N SER A 394 13.81 -4.39 0.69
CA SER A 394 15.13 -3.89 1.09
C SER A 394 15.75 -4.70 2.26
N VAL A 395 14.93 -5.38 3.08
CA VAL A 395 15.35 -6.17 4.23
C VAL A 395 15.14 -7.66 4.00
N GLY A 396 16.25 -8.40 3.90
CA GLY A 396 16.28 -9.86 3.77
C GLY A 396 16.63 -10.58 5.08
N GLU A 397 16.84 -11.89 5.01
CA GLU A 397 17.16 -12.74 6.16
C GLU A 397 18.51 -12.40 6.81
N ILE A 398 19.48 -11.96 5.99
CA ILE A 398 20.82 -11.59 6.48
C ILE A 398 20.70 -10.34 7.36
N GLN A 399 20.00 -9.30 6.90
CA GLN A 399 19.79 -8.07 7.65
C GLN A 399 19.07 -8.33 8.99
N ILE A 400 18.06 -9.19 8.98
CA ILE A 400 17.37 -9.62 10.21
C ILE A 400 18.34 -10.32 11.19
N SER A 401 19.24 -11.12 10.66
CA SER A 401 20.22 -11.83 11.49
C SER A 401 21.22 -10.87 12.11
N LYS A 402 21.68 -9.85 11.38
CA LYS A 402 22.54 -8.77 11.88
C LYS A 402 21.82 -7.96 12.96
N LEU A 403 20.59 -7.50 12.71
CA LEU A 403 19.78 -6.76 13.69
C LEU A 403 19.57 -7.52 14.99
N ALA A 404 19.22 -8.82 14.90
CA ALA A 404 19.02 -9.64 16.08
C ALA A 404 20.32 -9.85 16.88
N ALA A 405 21.46 -10.02 16.21
CA ALA A 405 22.78 -10.13 16.86
C ALA A 405 23.19 -8.82 17.55
N ASN A 406 22.78 -7.68 17.01
CA ASN A 406 23.07 -6.34 17.54
C ASN A 406 22.09 -5.88 18.64
N GLY A 407 21.17 -6.75 19.09
CA GLY A 407 20.26 -6.46 20.21
C GLY A 407 18.97 -5.73 19.84
N CYS A 408 18.64 -5.64 18.56
CA CYS A 408 17.36 -5.07 18.11
C CYS A 408 16.19 -5.85 18.71
N GLN A 409 15.17 -5.16 19.22
CA GLN A 409 14.00 -5.73 19.88
C GLN A 409 12.79 -5.82 18.94
N ALA A 410 12.66 -4.84 18.04
CA ALA A 410 11.52 -4.75 17.14
C ALA A 410 11.90 -4.16 15.79
N ILE A 411 11.18 -4.63 14.75
CA ILE A 411 11.27 -4.12 13.38
C ILE A 411 9.88 -3.65 12.97
N ILE A 412 9.75 -2.37 12.60
CA ILE A 412 8.49 -1.74 12.26
C ILE A 412 8.58 -1.22 10.83
N GLU A 413 7.89 -1.90 9.91
CA GLU A 413 7.93 -1.51 8.49
C GLU A 413 7.29 -0.14 8.28
N GLY A 414 8.03 0.80 7.69
CA GLY A 414 7.58 2.14 7.34
C GLY A 414 7.32 2.33 5.85
N HIS A 415 7.53 1.29 5.03
CA HIS A 415 7.25 1.29 3.60
C HIS A 415 6.60 -0.02 3.17
N GLN A 416 5.88 0.01 2.06
CA GLN A 416 5.20 -1.14 1.50
C GLN A 416 6.18 -2.29 1.21
N GLN A 417 5.93 -3.46 1.82
CA GLN A 417 6.74 -4.66 1.65
C GLN A 417 8.27 -4.45 1.81
N SER A 418 8.71 -3.62 2.75
CA SER A 418 10.15 -3.43 3.01
C SER A 418 10.87 -4.72 3.40
N MET A 419 10.17 -5.67 4.01
CA MET A 419 10.71 -6.98 4.36
C MET A 419 10.31 -8.08 3.36
N THR A 420 11.24 -9.00 3.09
CA THR A 420 10.91 -10.23 2.35
C THR A 420 10.08 -11.19 3.22
N ASN A 421 9.26 -12.06 2.61
CA ASN A 421 8.46 -13.04 3.34
C ASN A 421 9.33 -13.97 4.24
N ASN A 422 10.54 -14.27 3.81
CA ASN A 422 11.48 -15.06 4.58
C ASN A 422 12.09 -14.26 5.74
N ALA A 423 12.37 -12.97 5.54
CA ALA A 423 12.81 -12.07 6.59
C ALA A 423 11.79 -12.00 7.74
N VAL A 424 10.49 -11.89 7.44
CA VAL A 424 9.41 -11.91 8.43
C VAL A 424 9.40 -13.22 9.22
N LYS A 425 9.55 -14.37 8.53
CA LYS A 425 9.63 -15.69 9.22
C LYS A 425 10.87 -15.78 10.12
N THR A 426 12.00 -15.25 9.66
CA THR A 426 13.27 -15.24 10.42
C THR A 426 13.18 -14.33 11.64
N ALA A 427 12.57 -13.14 11.51
CA ALA A 427 12.32 -12.22 12.61
C ALA A 427 11.50 -12.90 13.73
N LYS A 428 10.40 -13.57 13.37
CA LYS A 428 9.59 -14.36 14.31
C LYS A 428 10.37 -15.48 14.99
N LYS A 429 11.19 -16.24 14.25
CA LYS A 429 12.03 -17.30 14.81
C LYS A 429 13.07 -16.78 15.81
N LYS A 430 13.58 -15.56 15.58
CA LYS A 430 14.56 -14.92 16.46
C LYS A 430 13.92 -14.14 17.62
N GLY A 431 12.58 -14.14 17.74
CA GLY A 431 11.85 -13.47 18.81
C GLY A 431 11.77 -11.94 18.66
N LEU A 432 12.07 -11.40 17.49
CA LEU A 432 11.89 -9.97 17.20
C LEU A 432 10.41 -9.64 17.05
N LEU A 433 9.98 -8.53 17.65
CA LEU A 433 8.65 -7.98 17.39
C LEU A 433 8.58 -7.45 15.96
N HIS A 434 7.47 -7.67 15.28
CA HIS A 434 7.29 -7.24 13.90
C HIS A 434 6.01 -6.42 13.72
N GLY A 435 6.17 -5.16 13.31
CA GLY A 435 5.08 -4.29 12.88
C GLY A 435 4.92 -4.39 11.35
N PRO A 436 3.87 -5.06 10.84
CA PRO A 436 3.69 -5.27 9.40
C PRO A 436 3.21 -3.98 8.71
N TYR A 437 3.75 -3.66 7.55
CA TYR A 437 3.47 -2.41 6.81
C TYR A 437 1.97 -2.13 6.60
N ARG A 438 1.15 -3.15 6.35
CA ARG A 438 -0.31 -2.95 6.17
C ARG A 438 -0.99 -2.36 7.39
N ALA A 439 -0.42 -2.55 8.59
CA ALA A 439 -0.95 -2.01 9.83
C ALA A 439 -0.24 -0.73 10.28
N THR A 440 1.05 -0.59 10.00
CA THR A 440 1.85 0.55 10.42
C THR A 440 1.61 1.79 9.57
N THR A 441 1.38 1.62 8.26
CA THR A 441 1.22 2.73 7.29
C THR A 441 -0.22 3.20 7.11
N VAL A 442 -1.12 2.92 8.05
CA VAL A 442 -2.53 3.36 7.99
C VAL A 442 -2.74 4.85 8.19
N GLY A 443 -1.72 5.60 8.64
CA GLY A 443 -1.84 7.03 8.95
C GLY A 443 -2.34 7.87 7.78
N SER A 444 -1.82 7.64 6.57
CA SER A 444 -2.27 8.32 5.34
C SER A 444 -3.75 8.04 5.03
N SER A 445 -4.19 6.79 5.16
CA SER A 445 -5.59 6.40 4.94
C SER A 445 -6.54 7.02 5.96
N LEU A 446 -6.10 7.17 7.22
CA LEU A 446 -6.86 7.87 8.27
C LEU A 446 -7.09 9.33 7.91
N VAL A 447 -6.03 10.04 7.53
CA VAL A 447 -6.10 11.45 7.16
C VAL A 447 -6.98 11.66 5.93
N ASN A 448 -6.86 10.79 4.93
CA ASN A 448 -7.70 10.83 3.74
C ASN A 448 -9.18 10.62 4.09
N GLY A 449 -9.50 9.61 4.89
CA GLY A 449 -10.88 9.35 5.30
C GLY A 449 -11.50 10.48 6.13
N ILE A 450 -10.75 11.04 7.07
CA ILE A 450 -11.18 12.20 7.86
C ILE A 450 -11.44 13.42 6.97
N SER A 451 -10.57 13.66 5.98
CA SER A 451 -10.71 14.78 5.04
C SER A 451 -11.93 14.61 4.12
N LEU A 452 -12.24 13.40 3.69
CA LEU A 452 -13.40 13.11 2.84
C LEU A 452 -14.72 13.19 3.59
N ALA A 453 -14.74 12.78 4.84
CA ALA A 453 -15.94 12.76 5.66
C ALA A 453 -16.48 14.17 6.00
N ASN A 454 -15.79 15.25 5.60
CA ASN A 454 -16.08 16.62 6.02
C ASN A 454 -16.36 16.74 7.55
N ASN A 455 -15.79 15.82 8.34
CA ASN A 455 -15.96 15.81 9.77
C ASN A 455 -14.99 16.82 10.38
N PRO A 456 -15.44 18.01 10.78
CA PRO A 456 -14.57 18.99 11.42
C PRO A 456 -13.97 18.37 12.68
N LEU A 457 -12.76 18.79 13.01
CA LEU A 457 -12.16 18.46 14.30
C LEU A 457 -13.09 18.98 15.40
N GLN A 458 -13.29 18.18 16.45
CA GLN A 458 -14.06 18.62 17.62
C GLN A 458 -13.33 19.79 18.31
N PRO A 459 -14.04 20.71 18.97
CA PRO A 459 -13.39 21.77 19.73
C PRO A 459 -12.36 21.19 20.72
N GLY A 460 -11.10 21.61 20.61
CA GLY A 460 -9.98 21.10 21.41
C GLY A 460 -9.35 19.79 20.93
N GLU A 461 -9.83 19.20 19.84
CA GLU A 461 -9.23 18.03 19.21
C GLU A 461 -8.16 18.47 18.19
N THR A 462 -6.95 17.95 18.34
CA THR A 462 -5.92 18.07 17.31
C THR A 462 -6.01 16.88 16.35
N LEU A 463 -5.51 17.06 15.13
CA LEU A 463 -5.49 15.97 14.16
C LEU A 463 -4.58 14.82 14.62
N ASP A 464 -3.47 15.14 15.30
CA ASP A 464 -2.58 14.15 15.91
C ASP A 464 -3.34 13.31 16.94
N ASN A 465 -4.12 13.93 17.83
CA ASN A 465 -4.93 13.20 18.81
C ASN A 465 -5.97 12.31 18.13
N ARG A 466 -6.53 12.72 16.98
CA ARG A 466 -7.48 11.92 16.22
C ARG A 466 -6.78 10.74 15.53
N ILE A 467 -5.62 10.96 14.93
CA ILE A 467 -4.78 9.90 14.35
C ILE A 467 -4.38 8.91 15.45
N GLU A 468 -3.88 9.40 16.57
CA GLU A 468 -3.48 8.57 17.72
C GLU A 468 -4.63 7.72 18.24
N ARG A 469 -5.82 8.29 18.47
CA ARG A 469 -7.02 7.52 18.86
C ARG A 469 -7.39 6.46 17.83
N SER A 470 -7.34 6.80 16.54
CA SER A 470 -7.68 5.85 15.49
C SER A 470 -6.64 4.72 15.39
N ILE A 471 -5.36 5.01 15.62
CA ILE A 471 -4.31 4.00 15.69
C ILE A 471 -4.47 3.15 16.95
N ILE A 472 -4.78 3.73 18.09
CA ILE A 472 -5.10 3.01 19.32
C ILE A 472 -6.31 2.09 19.10
N ASP A 473 -7.34 2.54 18.39
CA ASP A 473 -8.51 1.72 18.05
C ASP A 473 -8.16 0.59 17.09
N VAL A 474 -7.26 0.83 16.14
CA VAL A 474 -6.74 -0.20 15.19
C VAL A 474 -5.81 -1.18 15.91
N SER A 475 -4.93 -0.69 16.80
CA SER A 475 -3.89 -1.50 17.48
C SER A 475 -4.34 -2.06 18.81
N GLY A 476 -5.29 -1.47 19.51
CA GLY A 476 -5.30 -1.60 20.97
C GLY A 476 -6.56 -2.14 21.56
N ASN A 477 -7.67 -1.95 21.56
CA ASN A 477 -8.67 -2.38 22.57
C ASN A 477 -9.51 -3.61 22.24
N LYS A 478 -9.50 -4.05 20.99
CA LYS A 478 -10.31 -5.21 20.56
C LYS A 478 -9.46 -6.37 20.01
N ASN A 479 -8.13 -6.22 19.96
CA ASN A 479 -7.24 -7.12 19.24
C ASN A 479 -6.03 -7.65 19.98
N LYS A 480 -6.08 -7.81 21.30
CA LYS A 480 -5.09 -8.67 22.02
C LYS A 480 -4.83 -10.01 21.33
N ASN A 481 -5.74 -10.44 20.46
CA ASN A 481 -5.67 -11.70 19.72
C ASN A 481 -4.99 -11.65 18.35
N ILE A 482 -4.62 -10.47 17.80
CA ILE A 482 -3.96 -10.37 16.48
C ILE A 482 -2.44 -10.19 16.63
N ILE A 483 -1.99 -9.56 17.71
CA ILE A 483 -0.56 -9.34 17.99
C ILE A 483 0.08 -10.57 18.64
N GLU A 484 -0.69 -11.39 19.39
CA GLU A 484 -0.22 -12.59 20.09
C GLU A 484 -0.26 -13.88 19.25
N LYS A 485 -0.72 -13.85 18.00
CA LYS A 485 -0.77 -15.01 17.11
C LYS A 485 -0.16 -14.68 15.73
#